data_deea87ecc9d50bd5e88e394909a09a9c
#
_entry.id   deea87ecc9d50bd5e88e394909a09a9c
#
_cell.length_a   1.000
_cell.length_b   1.000
_cell.length_c   1.000
_cell.angle_alpha   90.00
_cell.angle_beta   90.00
_cell.angle_gamma   90.00
#
_symmetry.space_group_name_H-M   'P 1'
#
loop_
_entity.id
_entity.type
_entity.pdbx_description
1 polymer ?
#
loop_
_entity_poly.entity_id
_entity_poly.type
_entity_poly.pdbx_seq_one_letter_code
_entity_poly.pdbx_strand_id
1 'polypeptide(L)'
;MSNPSRPLRLGFPVKVMGVPGLKGNDTRRWQKNPHLKCSLEHVDKILDYLRKVEIDMYRLSSDLAPYATHPDMPQFHNMVAESDAELAAFGKKARELDIRLSFHPSQYVLLNSPDPELTRKSIWDLSSQAEMLDRMGCGPEAVLVTHVGGVYDDREAARARWIDGYNQCPEHVKRRLVLE
;
A
#
# COMPACT_ATOMS: atom_id res chain seq x y z
N MET A 1 -7.45 20.09 13.40
CA MET A 1 -8.92 20.13 13.52
C MET A 1 -9.46 19.59 12.22
N SER A 2 -10.10 18.41 12.22
CA SER A 2 -10.76 17.85 11.04
C SER A 2 -11.89 18.80 10.64
N ASN A 3 -11.93 19.16 9.37
CA ASN A 3 -13.02 19.98 8.84
C ASN A 3 -14.26 19.08 8.65
N PRO A 4 -15.30 19.15 9.50
CA PRO A 4 -16.44 18.24 9.47
C PRO A 4 -17.36 18.45 8.26
N SER A 5 -17.04 19.40 7.37
CA SER A 5 -17.92 19.83 6.26
C SER A 5 -17.50 19.28 4.88
N ARG A 6 -16.42 18.47 4.77
CA ARG A 6 -16.03 17.89 3.47
C ARG A 6 -16.55 16.45 3.33
N PRO A 7 -17.70 16.21 2.69
CA PRO A 7 -18.25 14.88 2.50
C PRO A 7 -17.43 14.03 1.51
N LEU A 8 -16.62 14.67 0.67
CA LEU A 8 -15.76 14.02 -0.34
C LEU A 8 -14.30 14.39 -0.13
N ARG A 9 -13.41 13.40 -0.20
CA ARG A 9 -11.95 13.59 -0.21
C ARG A 9 -11.44 13.48 -1.64
N LEU A 10 -10.73 14.49 -2.11
CA LEU A 10 -10.05 14.47 -3.40
C LEU A 10 -8.64 13.86 -3.23
N GLY A 11 -8.27 12.97 -4.12
CA GLY A 11 -6.95 12.34 -4.09
C GLY A 11 -6.46 11.84 -5.43
N PHE A 12 -5.20 11.44 -5.49
CA PHE A 12 -4.60 10.82 -6.67
C PHE A 12 -3.59 9.72 -6.28
N PRO A 13 -3.27 8.81 -7.20
CA PRO A 13 -2.29 7.76 -6.95
C PRO A 13 -0.86 8.20 -7.28
N VAL A 14 0.08 7.80 -6.45
CA VAL A 14 1.52 7.67 -6.67
C VAL A 14 2.26 8.88 -7.24
N LYS A 15 1.91 9.33 -8.46
CA LYS A 15 2.71 10.31 -9.21
C LYS A 15 2.11 11.71 -9.15
N VAL A 16 2.94 12.67 -8.74
CA VAL A 16 2.64 14.10 -8.91
C VAL A 16 3.10 14.53 -10.30
N MET A 17 2.15 14.81 -11.18
CA MET A 17 2.45 15.24 -12.54
C MET A 17 2.79 16.74 -12.57
N GLY A 18 3.77 17.13 -13.41
CA GLY A 18 4.11 18.54 -13.63
C GLY A 18 4.95 19.20 -12.52
N VAL A 19 5.28 18.50 -11.43
CA VAL A 19 6.15 19.00 -10.35
C VAL A 19 7.43 18.17 -10.28
N PRO A 20 8.56 18.68 -10.80
CA PRO A 20 9.83 17.95 -10.76
C PRO A 20 10.28 17.64 -9.34
N GLY A 21 10.89 16.46 -9.14
CA GLY A 21 11.52 16.07 -7.88
C GLY A 21 10.60 15.38 -6.86
N LEU A 22 9.28 15.38 -7.06
CA LEU A 22 8.37 14.59 -6.23
C LEU A 22 8.29 13.14 -6.74
N LYS A 23 8.72 12.19 -5.91
CA LYS A 23 8.77 10.76 -6.22
C LYS A 23 7.87 9.99 -5.27
N GLY A 24 7.13 8.99 -5.81
CA GLY A 24 6.24 8.15 -5.01
C GLY A 24 6.93 7.03 -4.24
N ASN A 25 8.18 6.71 -4.55
CA ASN A 25 8.97 5.68 -3.91
C ASN A 25 10.45 5.75 -4.32
N ASP A 26 11.28 4.91 -3.74
CA ASP A 26 12.67 4.70 -4.14
C ASP A 26 12.72 3.76 -5.35
N THR A 27 12.95 4.32 -6.53
CA THR A 27 12.96 3.59 -7.81
C THR A 27 14.34 3.05 -8.20
N ARG A 28 15.32 3.07 -7.28
CA ARG A 28 16.64 2.52 -7.55
C ARG A 28 16.56 1.01 -7.79
N ARG A 29 17.42 0.50 -8.67
CA ARG A 29 17.54 -0.94 -8.87
C ARG A 29 18.16 -1.61 -7.63
N TRP A 30 17.90 -2.90 -7.42
CA TRP A 30 18.33 -3.68 -6.26
C TRP A 30 19.86 -3.57 -5.99
N GLN A 31 20.70 -3.45 -7.03
CA GLN A 31 22.16 -3.26 -6.90
C GLN A 31 22.56 -1.94 -6.20
N LYS A 32 21.66 -0.99 -6.16
CA LYS A 32 21.83 0.32 -5.48
C LYS A 32 21.20 0.35 -4.10
N ASN A 33 20.83 -0.81 -3.59
CA ASN A 33 20.29 -1.00 -2.26
C ASN A 33 19.12 -0.03 -1.93
N PRO A 34 18.00 -0.09 -2.69
CA PRO A 34 16.84 0.75 -2.41
C PRO A 34 16.24 0.38 -1.05
N HIS A 35 15.60 1.36 -0.40
CA HIS A 35 15.09 1.14 0.95
C HIS A 35 13.82 1.93 1.22
N LEU A 36 12.93 1.37 2.05
CA LEU A 36 11.67 2.01 2.47
C LEU A 36 11.90 3.39 3.10
N LYS A 37 12.95 3.59 3.89
CA LYS A 37 13.28 4.90 4.50
C LYS A 37 13.46 5.98 3.43
N CYS A 38 14.16 5.66 2.33
CA CYS A 38 14.31 6.60 1.21
C CYS A 38 12.96 6.87 0.50
N SER A 39 12.12 5.85 0.36
CA SER A 39 10.75 6.03 -0.15
C SER A 39 9.95 6.97 0.75
N LEU A 40 10.02 6.80 2.08
CA LEU A 40 9.32 7.65 3.04
C LEU A 40 9.79 9.10 2.97
N GLU A 41 11.09 9.36 2.81
CA GLU A 41 11.62 10.73 2.57
C GLU A 41 11.05 11.35 1.29
N HIS A 42 10.80 10.55 0.26
CA HIS A 42 10.20 11.04 -0.98
C HIS A 42 8.72 11.37 -0.81
N VAL A 43 7.94 10.46 -0.21
CA VAL A 43 6.49 10.68 -0.06
C VAL A 43 6.17 11.70 1.04
N ASP A 44 7.07 11.94 1.98
CA ASP A 44 6.96 13.01 2.97
C ASP A 44 6.85 14.39 2.30
N LYS A 45 7.64 14.63 1.26
CA LYS A 45 7.55 15.84 0.42
C LYS A 45 6.23 15.93 -0.35
N ILE A 46 5.65 14.76 -0.69
CA ILE A 46 4.33 14.72 -1.33
C ILE A 46 3.25 15.15 -0.33
N LEU A 47 3.32 14.78 0.96
CA LEU A 47 2.36 15.26 1.96
C LEU A 47 2.36 16.80 2.05
N ASP A 48 3.53 17.44 2.04
CA ASP A 48 3.63 18.90 2.04
C ASP A 48 3.01 19.52 0.77
N TYR A 49 3.24 18.87 -0.37
CA TYR A 49 2.62 19.29 -1.63
C TYR A 49 1.10 19.17 -1.59
N LEU A 50 0.56 18.03 -1.12
CA LEU A 50 -0.87 17.77 -1.01
C LEU A 50 -1.55 18.83 -0.14
N ARG A 51 -0.94 19.18 0.99
CA ARG A 51 -1.46 20.24 1.86
C ARG A 51 -1.51 21.58 1.17
N LYS A 52 -0.47 21.92 0.40
CA LYS A 52 -0.38 23.18 -0.37
C LYS A 52 -1.47 23.30 -1.44
N VAL A 53 -1.86 22.18 -2.06
CA VAL A 53 -2.86 22.16 -3.15
C VAL A 53 -4.24 21.67 -2.68
N GLU A 54 -4.46 21.58 -1.36
CA GLU A 54 -5.73 21.22 -0.72
C GLU A 54 -6.27 19.84 -1.16
N ILE A 55 -5.38 18.86 -1.32
CA ILE A 55 -5.73 17.46 -1.61
C ILE A 55 -5.67 16.65 -0.31
N ASP A 56 -6.71 15.87 -0.04
CA ASP A 56 -6.96 15.25 1.27
C ASP A 56 -6.73 13.73 1.28
N MET A 57 -6.38 13.13 0.13
CA MET A 57 -6.16 11.68 0.00
C MET A 57 -4.97 11.39 -0.89
N TYR A 58 -4.16 10.41 -0.48
CA TYR A 58 -3.05 9.93 -1.28
C TYR A 58 -2.98 8.41 -1.31
N ARG A 59 -2.92 7.85 -2.52
CA ARG A 59 -2.69 6.43 -2.73
C ARG A 59 -1.19 6.18 -2.87
N LEU A 60 -0.63 5.51 -1.88
CA LEU A 60 0.79 5.13 -1.84
C LEU A 60 1.13 4.13 -2.95
N SER A 61 2.38 4.13 -3.38
CA SER A 61 2.89 3.17 -4.36
C SER A 61 2.83 1.75 -3.81
N SER A 62 2.42 0.77 -4.62
CA SER A 62 2.55 -0.66 -4.30
C SER A 62 3.99 -1.06 -4.00
N ASP A 63 4.96 -0.36 -4.59
CA ASP A 63 6.40 -0.57 -4.41
C ASP A 63 7.02 0.41 -3.40
N LEU A 64 6.25 0.89 -2.42
CA LEU A 64 6.76 1.81 -1.39
C LEU A 64 7.94 1.19 -0.63
N ALA A 65 7.86 -0.11 -0.31
CA ALA A 65 8.94 -0.94 0.21
C ALA A 65 9.54 -1.78 -0.94
N PRO A 66 10.58 -1.28 -1.64
CA PRO A 66 11.10 -1.94 -2.83
C PRO A 66 11.64 -3.34 -2.52
N TYR A 67 11.21 -4.35 -3.26
CA TYR A 67 11.63 -5.76 -3.12
C TYR A 67 11.32 -6.42 -1.78
N ALA A 68 10.57 -5.78 -0.87
CA ALA A 68 10.29 -6.31 0.47
C ALA A 68 9.62 -7.70 0.48
N THR A 69 8.93 -8.04 -0.60
CA THR A 69 8.22 -9.32 -0.78
C THR A 69 8.75 -10.12 -1.97
N HIS A 70 9.97 -9.80 -2.45
CA HIS A 70 10.58 -10.54 -3.54
C HIS A 70 11.20 -11.86 -3.01
N PRO A 71 10.77 -13.05 -3.47
CA PRO A 71 11.18 -14.33 -2.87
C PRO A 71 12.70 -14.57 -2.92
N ASP A 72 13.37 -14.11 -3.98
CA ASP A 72 14.80 -14.33 -4.19
C ASP A 72 15.70 -13.22 -3.62
N MET A 73 15.13 -12.28 -2.86
CA MET A 73 15.85 -11.12 -2.33
C MET A 73 15.67 -10.94 -0.82
N PRO A 74 16.06 -11.94 0.00
CA PRO A 74 15.83 -11.92 1.44
C PRO A 74 16.47 -10.74 2.17
N GLN A 75 17.49 -10.11 1.59
CA GLN A 75 18.13 -8.92 2.15
C GLN A 75 17.20 -7.69 2.26
N PHE A 76 16.04 -7.70 1.57
CA PHE A 76 15.08 -6.61 1.62
C PHE A 76 13.84 -6.91 2.51
N HIS A 77 13.68 -8.15 2.99
CA HIS A 77 12.45 -8.56 3.66
C HIS A 77 12.18 -7.83 4.98
N ASN A 78 13.22 -7.39 5.69
CA ASN A 78 13.09 -6.77 7.00
C ASN A 78 12.88 -5.24 6.96
N MET A 79 12.94 -4.62 5.78
CA MET A 79 12.95 -3.15 5.68
C MET A 79 11.71 -2.46 6.27
N VAL A 80 10.56 -3.14 6.34
CA VAL A 80 9.35 -2.59 7.00
C VAL A 80 9.60 -2.46 8.50
N ALA A 81 10.09 -3.53 9.15
CA ALA A 81 10.42 -3.51 10.57
C ALA A 81 11.57 -2.54 10.90
N GLU A 82 12.59 -2.46 10.03
CA GLU A 82 13.73 -1.55 10.18
C GLU A 82 13.37 -0.07 10.02
N SER A 83 12.17 0.23 9.47
CA SER A 83 11.68 1.59 9.20
C SER A 83 10.54 1.99 10.15
N ASP A 84 10.39 1.34 11.29
CA ASP A 84 9.27 1.54 12.23
C ASP A 84 9.13 3.01 12.66
N ALA A 85 10.24 3.65 13.06
CA ALA A 85 10.26 5.04 13.49
C ALA A 85 9.87 6.01 12.37
N GLU A 86 10.35 5.78 11.15
CA GLU A 86 10.05 6.59 9.97
C GLU A 86 8.59 6.41 9.51
N LEU A 87 8.07 5.18 9.56
CA LEU A 87 6.66 4.89 9.30
C LEU A 87 5.75 5.61 10.31
N ALA A 88 6.07 5.52 11.60
CA ALA A 88 5.32 6.20 12.65
C ALA A 88 5.33 7.73 12.49
N ALA A 89 6.48 8.31 12.14
CA ALA A 89 6.62 9.74 11.89
C ALA A 89 5.81 10.19 10.67
N PHE A 90 5.90 9.45 9.57
CA PHE A 90 5.15 9.73 8.34
C PHE A 90 3.64 9.65 8.57
N GLY A 91 3.16 8.60 9.25
CA GLY A 91 1.75 8.44 9.57
C GLY A 91 1.23 9.53 10.53
N LYS A 92 2.04 9.95 11.51
CA LYS A 92 1.73 11.09 12.38
C LYS A 92 1.53 12.37 11.55
N LYS A 93 2.47 12.70 10.66
CA LYS A 93 2.37 13.86 9.76
C LYS A 93 1.13 13.79 8.89
N ALA A 94 0.83 12.64 8.29
CA ALA A 94 -0.38 12.48 7.47
C ALA A 94 -1.66 12.79 8.25
N ARG A 95 -1.76 12.31 9.51
CA ARG A 95 -2.92 12.60 10.39
C ARG A 95 -2.99 14.09 10.77
N GLU A 96 -1.85 14.72 11.11
CA GLU A 96 -1.80 16.16 11.43
C GLU A 96 -2.24 17.05 10.25
N LEU A 97 -1.96 16.59 9.02
CA LEU A 97 -2.37 17.27 7.79
C LEU A 97 -3.79 16.87 7.32
N ASP A 98 -4.47 15.97 8.03
CA ASP A 98 -5.77 15.38 7.66
C ASP A 98 -5.75 14.72 6.27
N ILE A 99 -4.65 14.03 5.92
CA ILE A 99 -4.50 13.31 4.65
C ILE A 99 -4.79 11.83 4.86
N ARG A 100 -5.81 11.30 4.16
CA ARG A 100 -6.13 9.88 4.13
C ARG A 100 -5.12 9.13 3.24
N LEU A 101 -4.56 8.05 3.77
CA LEU A 101 -3.67 7.17 3.04
C LEU A 101 -4.40 5.89 2.60
N SER A 102 -3.98 5.30 1.50
CA SER A 102 -4.43 3.98 1.05
C SER A 102 -3.36 3.32 0.19
N PHE A 103 -3.45 2.01 0.00
CA PHE A 103 -2.72 1.28 -1.03
C PHE A 103 -3.68 0.73 -2.08
N HIS A 104 -3.14 0.55 -3.27
CA HIS A 104 -3.72 -0.30 -4.31
C HIS A 104 -2.61 -1.26 -4.73
N PRO A 105 -2.65 -2.51 -4.26
CA PRO A 105 -1.69 -3.52 -4.65
C PRO A 105 -1.57 -3.67 -6.15
N SER A 106 -0.46 -4.24 -6.61
CA SER A 106 -0.26 -4.54 -8.02
C SER A 106 -1.39 -5.43 -8.55
N GLN A 107 -1.73 -5.27 -9.83
CA GLN A 107 -2.71 -6.13 -10.54
C GLN A 107 -2.37 -7.63 -10.51
N TYR A 108 -1.14 -7.98 -10.13
CA TYR A 108 -0.69 -9.37 -9.98
C TYR A 108 -0.96 -9.93 -8.57
N VAL A 109 -1.49 -9.13 -7.66
CA VAL A 109 -1.91 -9.56 -6.33
C VAL A 109 -3.33 -10.12 -6.44
N LEU A 110 -3.44 -11.45 -6.48
CA LEU A 110 -4.67 -12.17 -6.79
C LEU A 110 -4.94 -13.26 -5.74
N LEU A 111 -6.02 -13.11 -4.99
CA LEU A 111 -6.45 -14.13 -4.00
C LEU A 111 -7.19 -15.31 -4.62
N ASN A 112 -7.62 -15.19 -5.86
CA ASN A 112 -8.39 -16.22 -6.57
C ASN A 112 -7.57 -17.00 -7.63
N SER A 113 -6.25 -16.88 -7.60
CA SER A 113 -5.40 -17.60 -8.54
C SER A 113 -5.59 -19.12 -8.45
N PRO A 114 -5.61 -19.84 -9.56
CA PRO A 114 -5.51 -21.30 -9.55
C PRO A 114 -4.11 -21.80 -9.11
N ASP A 115 -3.10 -20.93 -9.14
CA ASP A 115 -1.76 -21.19 -8.62
C ASP A 115 -1.67 -20.81 -7.13
N PRO A 116 -1.50 -21.79 -6.21
CA PRO A 116 -1.40 -21.53 -4.78
C PRO A 116 -0.14 -20.74 -4.39
N GLU A 117 0.95 -20.85 -5.16
CA GLU A 117 2.16 -20.05 -4.93
C GLU A 117 1.87 -18.56 -5.15
N LEU A 118 1.14 -18.22 -6.21
CA LEU A 118 0.74 -16.84 -6.48
C LEU A 118 -0.20 -16.32 -5.38
N THR A 119 -1.11 -17.16 -4.89
CA THR A 119 -1.99 -16.77 -3.76
C THR A 119 -1.18 -16.49 -2.49
N ARG A 120 -0.21 -17.34 -2.14
CA ARG A 120 0.67 -17.12 -0.97
C ARG A 120 1.50 -15.83 -1.10
N LYS A 121 2.07 -15.60 -2.29
CA LYS A 121 2.80 -14.37 -2.58
C LYS A 121 1.88 -13.14 -2.48
N SER A 122 0.66 -13.24 -2.99
CA SER A 122 -0.34 -12.17 -2.90
C SER A 122 -0.68 -11.83 -1.45
N ILE A 123 -0.86 -12.83 -0.59
CA ILE A 123 -1.10 -12.64 0.85
C ILE A 123 0.11 -11.97 1.52
N TRP A 124 1.33 -12.32 1.12
CA TRP A 124 2.54 -11.68 1.63
C TRP A 124 2.62 -10.21 1.24
N ASP A 125 2.35 -9.86 -0.03
CA ASP A 125 2.30 -8.48 -0.51
C ASP A 125 1.25 -7.66 0.26
N LEU A 126 0.04 -8.20 0.41
CA LEU A 126 -1.04 -7.57 1.19
C LEU A 126 -0.65 -7.39 2.66
N SER A 127 0.00 -8.40 3.26
CA SER A 127 0.45 -8.34 4.66
C SER A 127 1.50 -7.25 4.87
N SER A 128 2.46 -7.12 3.97
CA SER A 128 3.48 -6.07 4.02
C SER A 128 2.87 -4.67 3.94
N GLN A 129 1.90 -4.46 3.05
CA GLN A 129 1.23 -3.16 2.91
C GLN A 129 0.32 -2.84 4.10
N ALA A 130 -0.41 -3.84 4.61
CA ALA A 130 -1.24 -3.69 5.82
C ALA A 130 -0.36 -3.35 7.05
N GLU A 131 0.77 -4.03 7.20
CA GLU A 131 1.74 -3.77 8.26
C GLU A 131 2.29 -2.34 8.19
N MET A 132 2.63 -1.84 7.00
CA MET A 132 3.06 -0.45 6.85
C MET A 132 1.98 0.53 7.33
N LEU A 133 0.71 0.33 6.97
CA LEU A 133 -0.40 1.18 7.45
C LEU A 133 -0.59 1.08 8.97
N ASP A 134 -0.41 -0.09 9.56
CA ASP A 134 -0.49 -0.29 11.00
C ASP A 134 0.64 0.44 11.73
N ARG A 135 1.88 0.33 11.26
CA ARG A 135 3.05 1.03 11.80
C ARG A 135 2.97 2.56 11.63
N MET A 136 2.32 3.03 10.56
CA MET A 136 1.96 4.43 10.38
C MET A 136 0.90 4.89 11.39
N GLY A 137 0.25 4.00 12.13
CA GLY A 137 -0.86 4.31 13.04
C GLY A 137 -2.10 4.79 12.30
N CYS A 138 -2.34 4.30 11.09
CA CYS A 138 -3.54 4.63 10.31
C CYS A 138 -4.76 3.91 10.86
N GLY A 139 -5.91 4.60 10.88
CA GLY A 139 -7.20 4.05 11.25
C GLY A 139 -7.80 3.11 10.19
N PRO A 140 -9.06 2.66 10.39
CA PRO A 140 -9.72 1.73 9.46
C PRO A 140 -10.05 2.34 8.10
N GLU A 141 -10.02 3.67 7.97
CA GLU A 141 -10.21 4.38 6.70
C GLU A 141 -9.05 4.19 5.72
N ALA A 142 -7.87 3.75 6.21
CA ALA A 142 -6.73 3.42 5.38
C ALA A 142 -6.85 1.99 4.86
N VAL A 143 -7.24 1.85 3.61
CA VAL A 143 -7.63 0.57 2.98
C VAL A 143 -6.62 0.07 1.96
N LEU A 144 -6.68 -1.23 1.70
CA LEU A 144 -6.05 -1.93 0.59
C LEU A 144 -7.12 -2.20 -0.47
N VAL A 145 -7.06 -1.50 -1.59
CA VAL A 145 -8.03 -1.68 -2.69
C VAL A 145 -7.52 -2.77 -3.62
N THR A 146 -8.22 -3.90 -3.71
CA THR A 146 -7.79 -5.05 -4.52
C THR A 146 -8.82 -5.42 -5.58
N HIS A 147 -8.34 -5.93 -6.71
CA HIS A 147 -9.20 -6.54 -7.72
C HIS A 147 -9.65 -7.94 -7.28
N VAL A 148 -10.87 -8.32 -7.69
CA VAL A 148 -11.38 -9.68 -7.45
C VAL A 148 -10.57 -10.72 -8.24
N GLY A 149 -10.01 -10.33 -9.38
CA GLY A 149 -9.22 -11.20 -10.25
C GLY A 149 -10.02 -11.82 -11.39
N GLY A 150 -9.37 -12.72 -12.14
CA GLY A 150 -9.95 -13.36 -13.33
C GLY A 150 -10.96 -14.45 -13.03
N VAL A 151 -11.78 -14.79 -14.04
CA VAL A 151 -12.77 -15.88 -13.96
C VAL A 151 -12.13 -17.25 -14.18
N TYR A 152 -11.02 -17.34 -14.91
CA TYR A 152 -10.29 -18.60 -15.22
C TYR A 152 -11.22 -19.72 -15.78
N ASP A 153 -12.07 -19.37 -16.70
CA ASP A 153 -13.07 -20.23 -17.38
C ASP A 153 -14.16 -20.83 -16.48
N ASP A 154 -14.05 -20.69 -15.14
CA ASP A 154 -15.04 -21.14 -14.16
C ASP A 154 -15.25 -20.09 -13.07
N ARG A 155 -16.36 -19.38 -13.18
CA ARG A 155 -16.72 -18.28 -12.29
C ARG A 155 -16.95 -18.73 -10.85
N GLU A 156 -17.61 -19.85 -10.65
CA GLU A 156 -17.91 -20.37 -9.31
C GLU A 156 -16.65 -20.88 -8.64
N ALA A 157 -15.80 -21.60 -9.36
CA ALA A 157 -14.51 -22.02 -8.83
C ALA A 157 -13.59 -20.82 -8.53
N ALA A 158 -13.57 -19.78 -9.37
CA ALA A 158 -12.81 -18.57 -9.13
C ALA A 158 -13.31 -17.82 -7.87
N ARG A 159 -14.62 -17.78 -7.65
CA ARG A 159 -15.23 -17.22 -6.43
C ARG A 159 -14.89 -18.03 -5.20
N ALA A 160 -14.95 -19.34 -5.26
CA ALA A 160 -14.56 -20.22 -4.15
C ALA A 160 -13.10 -20.02 -3.78
N ARG A 161 -12.18 -19.98 -4.75
CA ARG A 161 -10.75 -19.71 -4.51
C ARG A 161 -10.54 -18.33 -3.88
N TRP A 162 -11.32 -17.31 -4.29
CA TRP A 162 -11.21 -15.98 -3.68
C TRP A 162 -11.57 -16.02 -2.19
N ILE A 163 -12.66 -16.71 -1.83
CA ILE A 163 -13.08 -16.88 -0.44
C ILE A 163 -12.01 -17.61 0.37
N ASP A 164 -11.44 -18.67 -0.19
CA ASP A 164 -10.37 -19.45 0.45
C ASP A 164 -9.10 -18.61 0.63
N GLY A 165 -8.69 -17.84 -0.38
CA GLY A 165 -7.55 -16.93 -0.30
C GLY A 165 -7.78 -15.83 0.74
N TYR A 166 -8.97 -15.24 0.79
CA TYR A 166 -9.35 -14.26 1.81
C TYR A 166 -9.30 -14.87 3.23
N ASN A 167 -9.81 -16.08 3.41
CA ASN A 167 -9.80 -16.76 4.72
C ASN A 167 -8.39 -17.01 5.22
N GLN A 168 -7.42 -17.23 4.31
CA GLN A 168 -6.00 -17.39 4.64
C GLN A 168 -5.31 -16.07 5.01
N CYS A 169 -5.89 -14.93 4.67
CA CYS A 169 -5.31 -13.64 5.02
C CYS A 169 -5.29 -13.43 6.54
N PRO A 170 -4.23 -12.83 7.11
CA PRO A 170 -4.21 -12.40 8.50
C PRO A 170 -5.27 -11.32 8.79
N GLU A 171 -5.68 -11.19 10.05
CA GLU A 171 -6.70 -10.23 10.46
C GLU A 171 -6.33 -8.76 10.15
N HIS A 172 -5.05 -8.40 10.25
CA HIS A 172 -4.61 -7.05 9.91
C HIS A 172 -4.77 -6.72 8.41
N VAL A 173 -4.79 -7.73 7.52
CA VAL A 173 -5.14 -7.59 6.11
C VAL A 173 -6.66 -7.50 5.95
N LYS A 174 -7.42 -8.46 6.52
CA LYS A 174 -8.88 -8.55 6.36
C LYS A 174 -9.59 -7.26 6.73
N ARG A 175 -9.20 -6.62 7.84
CA ARG A 175 -9.82 -5.36 8.30
C ARG A 175 -9.59 -4.15 7.38
N ARG A 176 -8.63 -4.25 6.45
CA ARG A 176 -8.26 -3.18 5.53
C ARG A 176 -8.63 -3.44 4.08
N LEU A 177 -8.96 -4.71 3.74
CA LEU A 177 -9.22 -5.12 2.37
C LEU A 177 -10.58 -4.59 1.89
N VAL A 178 -10.58 -3.93 0.73
CA VAL A 178 -11.78 -3.53 -0.01
C VAL A 178 -11.64 -3.97 -1.46
N LEU A 179 -12.78 -4.24 -2.10
CA LEU A 179 -12.83 -4.75 -3.47
C LEU A 179 -13.19 -3.66 -4.47
N GLU A 180 -12.56 -3.72 -5.63
CA GLU A 180 -12.84 -2.92 -6.81
C GLU A 180 -13.31 -3.80 -7.97
#